data_b5d96c907caafaccdb101aa3696af50a
#
_entry.id   b5d96c907caafaccdb101aa3696af50a
#
_cell.length_a   1.000
_cell.length_b   1.000
_cell.length_c   1.000
_cell.angle_alpha   90.00
_cell.angle_beta   90.00
_cell.angle_gamma   90.00
#
_symmetry.space_group_name_H-M   'P 1'
#
loop_
_entity.id
_entity.type
_entity.pdbx_description
1 polymer ?
#
loop_
_entity_poly.entity_id
_entity_poly.type
_entity_poly.pdbx_seq_one_letter_code
_entity_poly.pdbx_strand_id
1 'polypeptide(L)'
;MYKRQPFEGKANSQENALTLACLLHPTPALSGFPHQAATQVIAELEPFDRELFGGIVGWCDSEGNGEWVVTIRCAKLRENQVRLFAGAGIVPASSPLGEWRETGVKLSTMLNVFGLH
;
A
#
# COMPACT_ATOMS: atom_id res chain seq x y z
N MET A 1 1.88 22.00 4.83
CA MET A 1 0.46 21.61 4.80
C MET A 1 0.36 20.13 5.13
N TYR A 2 -0.21 19.77 6.27
CA TYR A 2 -0.40 18.36 6.65
C TYR A 2 -1.58 17.78 5.87
N LYS A 3 -1.31 16.80 5.01
CA LYS A 3 -2.33 16.10 4.23
C LYS A 3 -2.96 14.91 4.98
N ARG A 4 -2.62 14.73 6.26
CA ARG A 4 -3.15 13.62 7.07
C ARG A 4 -4.24 14.13 7.98
N GLN A 5 -5.40 13.53 7.86
CA GLN A 5 -6.53 13.75 8.76
C GLN A 5 -7.01 12.41 9.29
N PRO A 6 -7.18 12.25 10.61
CA PRO A 6 -7.85 11.09 11.15
C PRO A 6 -9.34 11.15 10.79
N PHE A 7 -9.91 10.00 10.47
CA PHE A 7 -11.34 9.81 10.30
C PHE A 7 -11.82 8.92 11.44
N GLU A 8 -12.76 9.43 12.21
CA GLU A 8 -13.36 8.70 13.31
C GLU A 8 -14.81 8.40 13.01
N GLY A 9 -15.28 7.25 13.44
CA GLY A 9 -16.65 6.83 13.24
C GLY A 9 -17.02 5.70 14.19
N LYS A 10 -18.30 5.39 14.23
CA LYS A 10 -18.83 4.28 15.00
C LYS A 10 -19.20 3.14 14.07
N ALA A 11 -18.59 1.97 14.28
CA ALA A 11 -18.91 0.78 13.54
C ALA A 11 -20.27 0.20 13.94
N ASN A 12 -20.92 -0.51 13.02
CA ASN A 12 -22.08 -1.32 13.32
C ASN A 12 -21.69 -2.48 14.24
N SER A 13 -22.64 -2.95 15.06
CA SER A 13 -22.40 -4.03 16.04
C SER A 13 -21.95 -5.36 15.44
N GLN A 14 -22.14 -5.56 14.12
CA GLN A 14 -21.75 -6.78 13.40
C GLN A 14 -20.34 -6.68 12.79
N GLU A 15 -19.72 -5.50 12.83
CA GLU A 15 -18.41 -5.27 12.27
C GLU A 15 -17.31 -5.39 13.33
N ASN A 16 -16.15 -5.87 12.92
CA ASN A 16 -14.94 -5.91 13.73
C ASN A 16 -13.75 -5.34 12.94
N ALA A 17 -12.59 -5.28 13.58
CA ALA A 17 -11.40 -4.70 12.95
C ALA A 17 -11.02 -5.39 11.64
N LEU A 18 -11.19 -6.70 11.52
CA LEU A 18 -10.89 -7.44 10.29
C LEU A 18 -11.91 -7.14 9.18
N THR A 19 -13.20 -7.17 9.48
CA THR A 19 -14.24 -6.90 8.48
C THR A 19 -14.16 -5.48 7.97
N LEU A 20 -13.87 -4.51 8.83
CA LEU A 20 -13.66 -3.12 8.44
C LEU A 20 -12.42 -2.95 7.55
N ALA A 21 -11.33 -3.64 7.89
CA ALA A 21 -10.13 -3.65 7.05
C ALA A 21 -10.43 -4.20 5.64
N CYS A 22 -11.18 -5.29 5.54
CA CYS A 22 -11.59 -5.89 4.27
C CYS A 22 -12.53 -4.98 3.45
N LEU A 23 -13.37 -4.19 4.10
CA LEU A 23 -14.23 -3.21 3.43
C LEU A 23 -13.46 -2.02 2.85
N LEU A 24 -12.41 -1.58 3.54
CA LEU A 24 -11.61 -0.44 3.12
C LEU A 24 -10.49 -0.80 2.13
N HIS A 25 -10.06 -2.05 2.12
CA HIS A 25 -8.99 -2.53 1.26
C HIS A 25 -9.54 -3.26 0.02
N PRO A 26 -8.96 -3.11 -1.16
CA PRO A 26 -7.84 -2.23 -1.49
C PRO A 26 -8.26 -0.76 -1.64
N THR A 27 -7.33 0.14 -1.25
CA THR A 27 -7.59 1.58 -1.34
C THR A 27 -7.29 2.12 -2.74
N PRO A 28 -7.98 3.17 -3.21
CA PRO A 28 -7.70 3.80 -4.49
C PRO A 28 -6.27 4.31 -4.63
N ALA A 29 -5.65 4.72 -3.53
CA ALA A 29 -4.25 5.17 -3.52
C ALA A 29 -3.24 4.12 -4.01
N LEU A 30 -3.56 2.83 -3.89
CA LEU A 30 -2.70 1.71 -4.28
C LEU A 30 -3.22 0.93 -5.47
N SER A 31 -4.52 0.85 -5.63
CA SER A 31 -5.16 0.01 -6.66
C SER A 31 -5.91 0.83 -7.70
N GLY A 32 -5.92 2.16 -7.57
CA GLY A 32 -6.57 3.05 -8.52
C GLY A 32 -8.10 3.09 -8.42
N PHE A 33 -8.69 3.92 -9.28
CA PHE A 33 -10.14 4.11 -9.38
C PHE A 33 -10.52 4.40 -10.84
N PRO A 34 -11.60 3.83 -11.38
CA PRO A 34 -12.47 2.78 -10.81
C PRO A 34 -11.72 1.47 -10.56
N HIS A 35 -12.02 0.80 -9.46
CA HIS A 35 -11.23 -0.33 -8.96
C HIS A 35 -11.01 -1.46 -9.99
N GLN A 36 -12.07 -1.95 -10.63
CA GLN A 36 -11.96 -3.04 -11.60
C GLN A 36 -11.06 -2.69 -12.80
N ALA A 37 -11.31 -1.53 -13.42
CA ALA A 37 -10.54 -1.09 -14.57
C ALA A 37 -9.06 -0.85 -14.21
N ALA A 38 -8.81 -0.20 -13.09
CA ALA A 38 -7.46 0.09 -12.62
C ALA A 38 -6.69 -1.20 -12.28
N THR A 39 -7.31 -2.15 -11.61
CA THR A 39 -6.70 -3.43 -11.25
C THR A 39 -6.33 -4.24 -12.50
N GLN A 40 -7.19 -4.23 -13.51
CA GLN A 40 -6.90 -4.89 -14.78
C GLN A 40 -5.68 -4.26 -15.48
N VAL A 41 -5.65 -2.94 -15.57
CA VAL A 41 -4.52 -2.22 -16.18
C VAL A 41 -3.21 -2.48 -15.42
N ILE A 42 -3.25 -2.49 -14.09
CA ILE A 42 -2.09 -2.83 -13.25
C ILE A 42 -1.60 -4.24 -13.58
N ALA A 43 -2.50 -5.22 -13.64
CA ALA A 43 -2.15 -6.60 -13.95
C ALA A 43 -1.52 -6.77 -15.35
N GLU A 44 -1.96 -5.96 -16.31
CA GLU A 44 -1.43 -5.99 -17.69
C GLU A 44 -0.06 -5.29 -17.82
N LEU A 45 0.15 -4.21 -17.08
CA LEU A 45 1.33 -3.34 -17.24
C LEU A 45 2.47 -3.61 -16.27
N GLU A 46 2.18 -4.07 -15.05
CA GLU A 46 3.24 -4.37 -14.08
C GLU A 46 3.95 -5.69 -14.42
N PRO A 47 5.28 -5.69 -14.57
CA PRO A 47 6.03 -6.89 -14.95
C PRO A 47 6.39 -7.79 -13.76
N PHE A 48 5.75 -7.62 -12.61
CA PHE A 48 6.04 -8.35 -11.39
C PHE A 48 4.77 -8.59 -10.56
N ASP A 49 4.81 -9.59 -9.70
CA ASP A 49 3.77 -9.82 -8.70
C ASP A 49 4.02 -8.94 -7.48
N ARG A 50 3.02 -8.19 -7.07
CA ARG A 50 3.06 -7.34 -5.87
C ARG A 50 3.18 -8.14 -4.58
N GLU A 51 2.71 -9.40 -4.56
CA GLU A 51 2.65 -10.24 -3.37
C GLU A 51 1.95 -9.49 -2.21
N LEU A 52 2.65 -9.27 -1.09
CA LEU A 52 2.12 -8.52 0.05
C LEU A 52 2.22 -7.00 -0.10
N PHE A 53 2.96 -6.51 -1.09
CA PHE A 53 3.06 -5.07 -1.36
C PHE A 53 1.71 -4.49 -1.75
N GLY A 54 1.30 -3.45 -1.06
CA GLY A 54 -0.03 -2.84 -1.25
C GLY A 54 -1.17 -3.60 -0.57
N GLY A 55 -0.88 -4.71 0.11
CA GLY A 55 -1.80 -5.40 0.97
C GLY A 55 -1.93 -4.73 2.34
N ILE A 56 -2.42 -5.47 3.31
CA ILE A 56 -2.52 -5.02 4.70
C ILE A 56 -1.88 -6.06 5.63
N VAL A 57 -1.32 -5.59 6.72
CA VAL A 57 -0.83 -6.42 7.82
C VAL A 57 -1.32 -5.84 9.14
N GLY A 58 -1.69 -6.71 10.05
CA GLY A 58 -2.23 -6.26 11.33
C GLY A 58 -2.59 -7.41 12.25
N TRP A 59 -3.38 -7.09 13.23
CA TRP A 59 -3.87 -8.04 14.22
C TRP A 59 -5.31 -7.72 14.61
N CYS A 60 -6.00 -8.71 15.09
CA CYS A 60 -7.27 -8.54 15.77
C CYS A 60 -7.36 -9.51 16.96
N ASP A 61 -8.09 -9.12 17.99
CA ASP A 61 -8.35 -9.94 19.17
C ASP A 61 -9.73 -10.61 19.10
N SER A 62 -10.02 -11.42 20.11
CA SER A 62 -11.29 -12.13 20.22
C SER A 62 -12.50 -11.22 20.49
N GLU A 63 -12.27 -9.98 20.90
CA GLU A 63 -13.31 -8.98 21.15
C GLU A 63 -13.59 -8.10 19.92
N GLY A 64 -12.88 -8.34 18.81
CA GLY A 64 -13.05 -7.61 17.57
C GLY A 64 -12.24 -6.31 17.48
N ASN A 65 -11.39 -6.04 18.44
CA ASN A 65 -10.43 -4.94 18.38
C ASN A 65 -9.26 -5.32 17.47
N GLY A 66 -8.63 -4.33 16.87
CA GLY A 66 -7.46 -4.58 16.04
C GLY A 66 -6.90 -3.32 15.41
N GLU A 67 -5.79 -3.50 14.73
CA GLU A 67 -5.08 -2.44 14.02
C GLU A 67 -4.51 -3.02 12.75
N TRP A 68 -4.64 -2.27 11.65
CA TRP A 68 -4.17 -2.67 10.33
C TRP A 68 -3.40 -1.55 9.67
N VAL A 69 -2.30 -1.90 9.03
CA VAL A 69 -1.49 -0.96 8.24
C VAL A 69 -1.35 -1.46 6.81
N VAL A 70 -1.31 -0.52 5.88
CA VAL A 70 -1.05 -0.83 4.48
C VAL A 70 0.43 -1.16 4.30
N THR A 71 0.72 -2.24 3.59
CA THR A 71 2.08 -2.73 3.34
C THR A 71 2.76 -1.91 2.25
N ILE A 72 3.30 -0.77 2.64
CA ILE A 72 4.12 0.13 1.81
C ILE A 72 5.43 0.41 2.53
N ARG A 73 6.42 0.96 1.82
CA ARG A 73 7.76 1.17 2.39
C ARG A 73 8.31 -0.11 3.01
N CYS A 74 8.14 -1.21 2.32
CA CYS A 74 8.41 -2.56 2.79
C CYS A 74 9.54 -3.23 2.01
N ALA A 75 10.07 -4.26 2.60
CA ALA A 75 11.06 -5.12 1.98
C ALA A 75 10.70 -6.60 2.20
N LYS A 76 10.97 -7.42 1.22
CA LYS A 76 10.92 -8.89 1.34
C LYS A 76 12.33 -9.41 1.45
N LEU A 77 12.62 -10.04 2.57
CA LEU A 77 13.89 -10.73 2.81
C LEU A 77 13.72 -12.22 2.54
N ARG A 78 14.54 -12.75 1.68
CA ARG A 78 14.61 -14.19 1.41
C ARG A 78 16.06 -14.61 1.26
N GLU A 79 16.51 -15.49 2.15
CA GLU A 79 17.91 -15.90 2.22
C GLU A 79 18.82 -14.66 2.36
N ASN A 80 19.67 -14.40 1.39
CA ASN A 80 20.56 -13.25 1.34
C ASN A 80 20.13 -12.16 0.34
N GLN A 81 18.89 -12.23 -0.13
CA GLN A 81 18.31 -11.25 -1.06
C GLN A 81 17.25 -10.40 -0.38
N VAL A 82 17.26 -9.13 -0.70
CA VAL A 82 16.23 -8.17 -0.26
C VAL A 82 15.56 -7.60 -1.50
N ARG A 83 14.24 -7.74 -1.56
CA ARG A 83 13.43 -7.12 -2.60
C ARG A 83 12.66 -5.95 -2.01
N LEU A 84 12.81 -4.78 -2.60
CA LEU A 84 12.11 -3.57 -2.24
C LEU A 84 10.99 -3.29 -3.25
N PHE A 85 9.91 -2.67 -2.76
CA PHE A 85 8.77 -2.28 -3.59
C PHE A 85 8.48 -0.80 -3.42
N ALA A 86 8.23 -0.12 -4.51
CA ALA A 86 7.70 1.23 -4.53
C ALA A 86 6.82 1.43 -5.76
N GLY A 87 5.85 2.32 -5.65
CA GLY A 87 4.96 2.70 -6.72
C GLY A 87 4.50 4.14 -6.56
N ALA A 88 3.93 4.68 -7.61
CA ALA A 88 3.34 6.02 -7.63
C ALA A 88 1.95 5.97 -8.24
N GLY A 89 1.04 6.80 -7.74
CA GLY A 89 -0.30 6.95 -8.29
C GLY A 89 -0.25 7.75 -9.59
N ILE A 90 -0.76 7.18 -10.67
CA ILE A 90 -0.77 7.81 -11.98
C ILE A 90 -2.09 8.55 -12.17
N VAL A 91 -1.99 9.82 -12.51
CA VAL A 91 -3.12 10.70 -12.83
C VAL A 91 -2.86 11.41 -14.17
N PRO A 92 -3.86 12.06 -14.78
CA PRO A 92 -3.67 12.72 -16.09
C PRO A 92 -2.54 13.75 -16.13
N ALA A 93 -2.23 14.38 -15.01
CA ALA A 93 -1.14 15.36 -14.89
C ALA A 93 0.24 14.72 -14.59
N SER A 94 0.31 13.41 -14.38
CA SER A 94 1.56 12.71 -14.11
C SER A 94 2.49 12.73 -15.32
N SER A 95 3.78 12.87 -15.06
CA SER A 95 4.82 12.68 -16.07
C SER A 95 5.65 11.44 -15.77
N PRO A 96 6.03 10.64 -16.78
CA PRO A 96 6.79 9.39 -16.55
C PRO A 96 8.06 9.62 -15.72
N LEU A 97 8.82 10.65 -16.02
CA LEU A 97 10.05 10.97 -15.31
C LEU A 97 9.78 11.44 -13.87
N GLY A 98 8.72 12.22 -13.65
CA GLY A 98 8.31 12.66 -12.30
C GLY A 98 7.94 11.50 -11.41
N GLU A 99 7.11 10.60 -11.90
CA GLU A 99 6.67 9.42 -11.17
C GLU A 99 7.84 8.43 -10.91
N TRP A 100 8.72 8.26 -11.89
CA TRP A 100 9.94 7.48 -11.70
C TRP A 100 10.82 8.02 -10.57
N ARG A 101 11.04 9.33 -10.52
CA ARG A 101 11.79 9.97 -9.44
C ARG A 101 11.10 9.79 -8.08
N GLU A 102 9.79 9.88 -8.06
CA GLU A 102 9.00 9.65 -6.85
C GLU A 102 9.18 8.23 -6.31
N THR A 103 9.18 7.22 -7.18
CA THR A 103 9.46 5.84 -6.73
C THR A 103 10.84 5.69 -6.13
N GLY A 104 11.85 6.37 -6.68
CA GLY A 104 13.21 6.40 -6.11
C GLY A 104 13.24 6.97 -4.70
N VAL A 105 12.55 8.08 -4.47
CA VAL A 105 12.43 8.68 -3.12
C VAL A 105 11.72 7.72 -2.17
N LYS A 106 10.69 7.02 -2.62
CA LYS A 106 9.96 6.04 -1.81
C LYS A 106 10.83 4.82 -1.45
N LEU A 107 11.69 4.37 -2.35
CA LEU A 107 12.64 3.29 -2.09
C LEU A 107 13.70 3.67 -1.06
N SER A 108 14.10 4.94 -0.99
CA SER A 108 15.15 5.42 -0.08
C SER A 108 14.85 5.11 1.38
N THR A 109 13.57 5.04 1.77
CA THR A 109 13.17 4.69 3.14
C THR A 109 13.77 3.34 3.57
N MET A 110 13.64 2.33 2.73
CA MET A 110 14.18 0.99 3.04
C MET A 110 15.64 0.86 2.69
N LEU A 111 16.12 1.52 1.64
CA LEU A 111 17.55 1.54 1.28
C LEU A 111 18.39 2.08 2.43
N ASN A 112 17.94 3.14 3.09
CA ASN A 112 18.62 3.71 4.25
C ASN A 112 18.71 2.73 5.43
N VAL A 113 17.68 1.91 5.65
CA VAL A 113 17.68 0.86 6.69
C VAL A 113 18.80 -0.16 6.44
N PHE A 114 19.07 -0.47 5.18
CA PHE A 114 20.14 -1.39 4.78
C PHE A 114 21.50 -0.71 4.56
N GLY A 115 21.61 0.60 4.84
CA GLY A 115 22.83 1.36 4.62
C GLY A 115 23.19 1.58 3.14
N LEU A 116 22.20 1.46 2.26
CA LEU A 116 22.33 1.68 0.81
C LEU A 116 21.76 3.04 0.44
N HIS A 117 22.42 3.71 -0.47
CA HIS A 117 22.05 5.07 -0.90
C HIS A 117 21.86 5.17 -2.42
#